data_b2e996d9b3394bd44e0773a9db8e8781
#
_entry.id   b2e996d9b3394bd44e0773a9db8e8781
#
_cell.length_a   1.000
_cell.length_b   1.000
_cell.length_c   1.000
_cell.angle_alpha   90.00
_cell.angle_beta   90.00
_cell.angle_gamma   90.00
#
_symmetry.space_group_name_H-M   'P 1'
#
loop_
_entity.id
_entity.type
_entity.pdbx_description
1 polymer ?
#
loop_
_entity_poly.entity_id
_entity_poly.type
_entity_poly.pdbx_seq_one_letter_code
_entity_poly.pdbx_strand_id
1 'polypeptide(L)'
;MAVSPGRGEPVSRHFDALAIAARETASAVPVVQEWGRRLAAVFAGGGKLLACGNGGSAAEAQHLAGELLGRFRHERRPFPAIALSADSSAVTAIVNDYGAEELFARQMQAYGRRGDVLVALSTSGTSPNVITAAKAGLDLGVTVWALTGPAPNPLAAVSDSAIAVDAPTAATVQEIHLCLIHALCLALDEALQVSAQRPQPLAQL
;
A
#
# COMPACT_ATOMS: atom_id res chain seq x y z
N MET A 1 28.02 38.57 -17.31
CA MET A 1 26.60 38.40 -17.11
C MET A 1 26.40 37.03 -16.47
N ALA A 2 26.08 36.98 -15.16
CA ALA A 2 25.76 35.74 -14.48
C ALA A 2 24.36 35.33 -14.91
N VAL A 3 24.24 34.16 -15.53
CA VAL A 3 22.95 33.54 -15.85
C VAL A 3 22.32 33.14 -14.54
N SER A 4 21.19 33.76 -14.17
CA SER A 4 20.38 33.34 -13.02
C SER A 4 19.99 31.88 -13.19
N PRO A 5 20.13 31.02 -12.16
CA PRO A 5 19.68 29.63 -12.24
C PRO A 5 18.18 29.60 -12.59
N GLY A 6 17.83 28.89 -13.65
CA GLY A 6 16.50 28.90 -14.22
C GLY A 6 15.43 28.47 -13.24
N ARG A 7 14.25 29.11 -13.31
CA ARG A 7 13.04 28.79 -12.49
C ARG A 7 12.53 27.35 -12.60
N GLY A 8 13.08 26.51 -13.49
CA GLY A 8 12.73 25.11 -13.69
C GLY A 8 13.56 24.10 -12.88
N GLU A 9 14.63 24.52 -12.22
CA GLU A 9 15.58 23.61 -11.57
C GLU A 9 14.98 22.74 -10.43
N PRO A 10 14.09 23.25 -9.56
CA PRO A 10 13.47 22.42 -8.54
C PRO A 10 12.54 21.33 -9.11
N VAL A 11 11.78 21.64 -10.16
CA VAL A 11 10.88 20.69 -10.83
C VAL A 11 11.67 19.61 -11.55
N SER A 12 12.73 19.98 -12.28
CA SER A 12 13.61 19.02 -12.92
C SER A 12 14.25 18.06 -11.93
N ARG A 13 14.77 18.58 -10.80
CA ARG A 13 15.35 17.75 -9.74
C ARG A 13 14.36 16.77 -9.12
N HIS A 14 13.07 17.11 -9.05
CA HIS A 14 12.05 16.19 -8.58
C HIS A 14 11.92 14.96 -9.51
N PHE A 15 11.86 15.16 -10.82
CA PHE A 15 11.82 14.06 -11.78
C PHE A 15 13.11 13.23 -11.80
N ASP A 16 14.27 13.88 -11.62
CA ASP A 16 15.55 13.17 -11.52
C ASP A 16 15.59 12.27 -10.27
N ALA A 17 15.15 12.81 -9.11
CA ALA A 17 15.05 12.06 -7.87
C ALA A 17 14.08 10.86 -7.99
N LEU A 18 12.93 11.06 -8.63
CA LEU A 18 11.98 9.98 -8.89
C LEU A 18 12.59 8.89 -9.78
N ALA A 19 13.30 9.28 -10.85
CA ALA A 19 13.93 8.32 -11.75
C ALA A 19 15.03 7.50 -11.04
N ILE A 20 15.79 8.11 -10.15
CA ILE A 20 16.82 7.44 -9.33
C ILE A 20 16.13 6.47 -8.37
N ALA A 21 15.18 6.95 -7.56
CA ALA A 21 14.47 6.12 -6.59
C ALA A 21 13.76 4.93 -7.24
N ALA A 22 13.18 5.11 -8.43
CA ALA A 22 12.53 4.02 -9.17
C ALA A 22 13.53 2.92 -9.58
N ARG A 23 14.74 3.30 -10.01
CA ARG A 23 15.79 2.32 -10.37
C ARG A 23 16.29 1.55 -9.16
N GLU A 24 16.52 2.23 -8.04
CA GLU A 24 17.00 1.61 -6.80
C GLU A 24 15.96 0.67 -6.21
N THR A 25 14.69 1.07 -6.24
CA THR A 25 13.57 0.25 -5.77
C THR A 25 13.34 -1.01 -6.62
N ALA A 26 13.87 -1.08 -7.85
CA ALA A 26 13.80 -2.31 -8.66
C ALA A 26 14.44 -3.53 -7.97
N SER A 27 15.35 -3.33 -7.03
CA SER A 27 15.90 -4.39 -6.17
C SER A 27 14.83 -5.09 -5.31
N ALA A 28 13.69 -4.46 -5.07
CA ALA A 28 12.57 -5.03 -4.31
C ALA A 28 11.66 -5.97 -5.14
N VAL A 29 11.88 -6.11 -6.44
CA VAL A 29 11.06 -6.96 -7.33
C VAL A 29 10.84 -8.38 -6.77
N PRO A 30 11.86 -9.10 -6.24
CA PRO A 30 11.62 -10.44 -5.67
C PRO A 30 10.65 -10.43 -4.48
N VAL A 31 10.69 -9.39 -3.64
CA VAL A 31 9.77 -9.23 -2.50
C VAL A 31 8.35 -8.98 -3.00
N VAL A 32 8.17 -8.10 -3.98
CA VAL A 32 6.85 -7.80 -4.58
C VAL A 32 6.25 -9.05 -5.22
N GLN A 33 7.05 -9.84 -5.93
CA GLN A 33 6.60 -11.10 -6.53
C GLN A 33 6.17 -12.12 -5.47
N GLU A 34 6.90 -12.22 -4.36
CA GLU A 34 6.51 -13.07 -3.24
C GLU A 34 5.21 -12.59 -2.60
N TRP A 35 5.04 -11.28 -2.40
CA TRP A 35 3.80 -10.70 -1.91
C TRP A 35 2.63 -11.01 -2.84
N GLY A 36 2.81 -10.92 -4.16
CA GLY A 36 1.78 -11.29 -5.14
C GLY A 36 1.34 -12.74 -5.02
N ARG A 37 2.29 -13.69 -4.91
CA ARG A 37 1.99 -15.12 -4.71
C ARG A 37 1.25 -15.37 -3.39
N ARG A 38 1.70 -14.76 -2.29
CA ARG A 38 1.06 -14.89 -0.98
C ARG A 38 -0.35 -14.32 -0.99
N LEU A 39 -0.54 -13.16 -1.61
CA LEU A 39 -1.85 -12.53 -1.71
C LEU A 39 -2.83 -13.37 -2.53
N ALA A 40 -2.37 -14.00 -3.61
CA ALA A 40 -3.17 -14.97 -4.36
C ALA A 40 -3.64 -16.14 -3.48
N ALA A 41 -2.76 -16.68 -2.63
CA ALA A 41 -3.10 -17.73 -1.68
C ALA A 41 -4.08 -17.26 -0.59
N VAL A 42 -3.91 -16.03 -0.08
CA VAL A 42 -4.83 -15.40 0.88
C VAL A 42 -6.25 -15.32 0.29
N PHE A 43 -6.39 -14.82 -0.92
CA PHE A 43 -7.69 -14.73 -1.59
C PHE A 43 -8.30 -16.09 -1.94
N ALA A 44 -7.47 -17.07 -2.27
CA ALA A 44 -7.93 -18.45 -2.47
C ALA A 44 -8.44 -19.09 -1.18
N GLY A 45 -7.84 -18.73 -0.04
CA GLY A 45 -8.26 -19.15 1.30
C GLY A 45 -9.44 -18.36 1.89
N GLY A 46 -10.03 -17.41 1.14
CA GLY A 46 -11.14 -16.58 1.61
C GLY A 46 -10.73 -15.41 2.50
N GLY A 47 -9.43 -15.13 2.61
CA GLY A 47 -8.90 -13.94 3.29
C GLY A 47 -9.06 -12.67 2.48
N LYS A 48 -8.69 -11.54 3.10
CA LYS A 48 -8.79 -10.20 2.51
C LYS A 48 -7.50 -9.39 2.72
N LEU A 49 -7.40 -8.30 1.97
CA LEU A 49 -6.40 -7.26 2.19
C LEU A 49 -7.02 -6.10 2.96
N LEU A 50 -6.28 -5.60 3.95
CA LEU A 50 -6.54 -4.36 4.66
C LEU A 50 -5.40 -3.40 4.32
N ALA A 51 -5.68 -2.11 4.18
CA ALA A 51 -4.64 -1.12 3.90
C ALA A 51 -4.85 0.14 4.76
N CYS A 52 -3.76 0.71 5.26
CA CYS A 52 -3.82 1.96 6.03
C CYS A 52 -2.63 2.87 5.74
N GLY A 53 -2.84 4.16 5.95
CA GLY A 53 -1.84 5.21 5.83
C GLY A 53 -2.48 6.58 6.08
N ASN A 54 -1.66 7.61 6.21
CA ASN A 54 -2.13 8.98 6.44
C ASN A 54 -1.95 9.85 5.18
N GLY A 55 -2.80 10.85 4.98
CA GLY A 55 -2.65 11.82 3.90
C GLY A 55 -2.57 11.16 2.51
N GLY A 56 -1.47 11.39 1.77
CA GLY A 56 -1.21 10.76 0.48
C GLY A 56 -1.16 9.24 0.56
N SER A 57 -0.55 8.69 1.62
CA SER A 57 -0.54 7.24 1.86
C SER A 57 -1.93 6.66 2.15
N ALA A 58 -2.89 7.48 2.66
CA ALA A 58 -4.29 7.07 2.76
C ALA A 58 -4.94 6.96 1.37
N ALA A 59 -4.64 7.92 0.48
CA ALA A 59 -5.11 7.85 -0.91
C ALA A 59 -4.55 6.63 -1.64
N GLU A 60 -3.29 6.30 -1.42
CA GLU A 60 -2.66 5.09 -1.97
C GLU A 60 -3.25 3.80 -1.42
N ALA A 61 -3.58 3.75 -0.13
CA ALA A 61 -4.30 2.63 0.48
C ALA A 61 -5.68 2.43 -0.17
N GLN A 62 -6.40 3.52 -0.45
CA GLN A 62 -7.68 3.49 -1.17
C GLN A 62 -7.49 3.06 -2.63
N HIS A 63 -6.43 3.54 -3.30
CA HIS A 63 -6.10 3.14 -4.66
C HIS A 63 -5.85 1.63 -4.74
N LEU A 64 -5.00 1.08 -3.85
CA LEU A 64 -4.76 -0.37 -3.77
C LEU A 64 -6.06 -1.16 -3.56
N ALA A 65 -6.92 -0.72 -2.64
CA ALA A 65 -8.22 -1.36 -2.42
C ALA A 65 -9.10 -1.28 -3.69
N GLY A 66 -9.10 -0.16 -4.38
CA GLY A 66 -9.82 0.04 -5.64
C GLY A 66 -9.36 -0.90 -6.75
N GLU A 67 -8.04 -1.06 -6.92
CA GLU A 67 -7.47 -1.99 -7.89
C GLU A 67 -7.86 -3.45 -7.62
N LEU A 68 -8.01 -3.83 -6.35
CA LEU A 68 -8.41 -5.19 -5.96
C LEU A 68 -9.91 -5.42 -6.08
N LEU A 69 -10.74 -4.45 -5.68
CA LEU A 69 -12.20 -4.50 -5.75
C LEU A 69 -12.72 -4.41 -7.18
N GLY A 70 -12.07 -3.62 -8.01
CA GLY A 70 -12.36 -3.51 -9.43
C GLY A 70 -11.52 -4.51 -10.23
N ARG A 71 -10.69 -3.98 -11.11
CA ARG A 71 -9.71 -4.73 -11.88
C ARG A 71 -8.47 -3.85 -12.09
N PHE A 72 -7.30 -4.46 -12.21
CA PHE A 72 -6.10 -3.72 -12.57
C PHE A 72 -5.99 -3.57 -14.09
N ARG A 73 -5.40 -4.53 -14.80
CA ARG A 73 -5.24 -4.46 -16.26
C ARG A 73 -6.22 -5.34 -17.03
N HIS A 74 -6.48 -6.52 -16.49
CA HIS A 74 -7.30 -7.54 -17.15
C HIS A 74 -8.54 -7.83 -16.34
N GLU A 75 -9.59 -8.29 -17.02
CA GLU A 75 -10.82 -8.70 -16.35
C GLU A 75 -10.56 -9.89 -15.42
N ARG A 76 -11.04 -9.82 -14.20
CA ARG A 76 -10.97 -10.86 -13.19
C ARG A 76 -12.06 -10.68 -12.14
N ARG A 77 -12.27 -11.70 -11.32
CA ARG A 77 -13.16 -11.56 -10.17
C ARG A 77 -12.65 -10.48 -9.20
N PRO A 78 -13.53 -9.72 -8.54
CA PRO A 78 -13.14 -8.81 -7.49
C PRO A 78 -12.56 -9.56 -6.28
N PHE A 79 -11.58 -8.93 -5.62
CA PHE A 79 -10.97 -9.43 -4.38
C PHE A 79 -11.34 -8.55 -3.20
N PRO A 80 -11.59 -9.16 -2.01
CA PRO A 80 -11.95 -8.40 -0.82
C PRO A 80 -10.77 -7.55 -0.32
N ALA A 81 -10.94 -6.24 -0.36
CA ALA A 81 -9.96 -5.27 0.12
C ALA A 81 -10.65 -4.10 0.83
N ILE A 82 -10.05 -3.60 1.90
CA ILE A 82 -10.59 -2.50 2.71
C ILE A 82 -9.49 -1.48 2.97
N ALA A 83 -9.70 -0.24 2.57
CA ALA A 83 -8.87 0.89 3.01
C ALA A 83 -9.45 1.45 4.30
N LEU A 84 -8.70 1.36 5.40
CA LEU A 84 -9.16 1.75 6.75
C LEU A 84 -9.36 3.27 6.93
N SER A 85 -8.99 4.06 5.93
CA SER A 85 -9.18 5.52 5.89
C SER A 85 -10.44 5.95 5.13
N ALA A 86 -11.18 5.02 4.50
CA ALA A 86 -12.23 5.39 3.53
C ALA A 86 -13.55 5.79 4.17
N ASP A 87 -13.92 5.21 5.32
CA ASP A 87 -15.15 5.54 6.03
C ASP A 87 -14.94 6.75 6.93
N SER A 88 -15.36 7.92 6.47
CA SER A 88 -15.20 9.17 7.21
C SER A 88 -15.95 9.18 8.54
N SER A 89 -17.08 8.49 8.65
CA SER A 89 -17.84 8.39 9.90
C SER A 89 -17.06 7.57 10.93
N ALA A 90 -16.55 6.41 10.57
CA ALA A 90 -15.72 5.60 11.45
C ALA A 90 -14.43 6.34 11.85
N VAL A 91 -13.74 6.99 10.89
CA VAL A 91 -12.53 7.78 11.14
C VAL A 91 -12.78 8.87 12.18
N THR A 92 -13.82 9.69 11.99
CA THR A 92 -14.10 10.82 12.88
C THR A 92 -14.58 10.37 14.25
N ALA A 93 -15.40 9.32 14.36
CA ALA A 93 -15.84 8.75 15.62
C ALA A 93 -14.68 8.18 16.43
N ILE A 94 -13.82 7.35 15.80
CA ILE A 94 -12.68 6.75 16.49
C ILE A 94 -11.71 7.83 16.98
N VAL A 95 -11.39 8.81 16.15
CA VAL A 95 -10.49 9.90 16.54
C VAL A 95 -11.05 10.72 17.68
N ASN A 96 -12.37 11.00 17.67
CA ASN A 96 -13.04 11.76 18.74
C ASN A 96 -13.04 11.00 20.08
N ASP A 97 -13.30 9.70 20.05
CA ASP A 97 -13.54 8.92 21.25
C ASP A 97 -12.28 8.26 21.82
N TYR A 98 -11.30 7.93 20.98
CA TYR A 98 -10.12 7.13 21.34
C TYR A 98 -8.80 7.79 20.95
N GLY A 99 -8.84 8.89 20.20
CA GLY A 99 -7.65 9.57 19.69
C GLY A 99 -7.13 9.03 18.35
N ALA A 100 -6.30 9.84 17.70
CA ALA A 100 -5.81 9.57 16.37
C ALA A 100 -4.91 8.30 16.29
N GLU A 101 -4.26 7.95 17.38
CA GLU A 101 -3.37 6.77 17.44
C GLU A 101 -4.14 5.46 17.28
N GLU A 102 -5.39 5.39 17.75
CA GLU A 102 -6.25 4.22 17.69
C GLU A 102 -7.01 4.09 16.36
N LEU A 103 -6.90 5.07 15.48
CA LEU A 103 -7.70 5.17 14.25
C LEU A 103 -7.75 3.88 13.44
N PHE A 104 -6.60 3.30 13.15
CA PHE A 104 -6.50 2.11 12.33
C PHE A 104 -6.52 0.82 13.15
N ALA A 105 -6.00 0.85 14.39
CA ALA A 105 -5.94 -0.30 15.26
C ALA A 105 -7.33 -0.82 15.64
N ARG A 106 -8.27 0.07 15.95
CA ARG A 106 -9.65 -0.33 16.24
C ARG A 106 -10.33 -0.97 15.04
N GLN A 107 -10.10 -0.47 13.85
CA GLN A 107 -10.63 -1.06 12.62
C GLN A 107 -9.94 -2.41 12.32
N MET A 108 -8.64 -2.55 12.60
CA MET A 108 -7.95 -3.84 12.53
C MET A 108 -8.58 -4.86 13.47
N GLN A 109 -8.89 -4.50 14.71
CA GLN A 109 -9.57 -5.37 15.69
C GLN A 109 -10.97 -5.81 15.20
N ALA A 110 -11.69 -4.92 14.51
CA ALA A 110 -13.01 -5.21 13.99
C ALA A 110 -12.98 -6.13 12.75
N TYR A 111 -12.10 -5.83 11.79
CA TYR A 111 -12.08 -6.46 10.47
C TYR A 111 -11.02 -7.55 10.30
N GLY A 112 -9.88 -7.44 10.98
CA GLY A 112 -8.75 -8.36 10.83
C GLY A 112 -9.06 -9.76 11.32
N ARG A 113 -8.63 -10.76 10.57
CA ARG A 113 -8.74 -12.18 10.93
C ARG A 113 -7.42 -12.87 10.57
N ARG A 114 -7.11 -13.94 11.25
CA ARG A 114 -5.97 -14.79 10.91
C ARG A 114 -6.02 -15.18 9.42
N GLY A 115 -4.89 -15.01 8.75
CA GLY A 115 -4.77 -15.29 7.31
C GLY A 115 -5.08 -14.12 6.38
N ASP A 116 -5.48 -12.96 6.91
CA ASP A 116 -5.54 -11.71 6.16
C ASP A 116 -4.16 -11.07 6.00
N VAL A 117 -4.09 -10.05 5.18
CA VAL A 117 -2.90 -9.20 4.98
C VAL A 117 -3.23 -7.75 5.31
N LEU A 118 -2.37 -7.07 6.06
CA LEU A 118 -2.34 -5.62 6.18
C LEU A 118 -1.20 -5.05 5.36
N VAL A 119 -1.49 -4.11 4.46
CA VAL A 119 -0.48 -3.25 3.83
C VAL A 119 -0.48 -1.89 4.57
N ALA A 120 0.60 -1.63 5.29
CA ALA A 120 0.79 -0.44 6.12
C ALA A 120 1.73 0.55 5.41
N LEU A 121 1.22 1.75 5.09
CA LEU A 121 1.96 2.75 4.33
C LEU A 121 2.35 3.95 5.23
N SER A 122 3.63 4.28 5.28
CA SER A 122 4.13 5.46 5.99
C SER A 122 5.46 5.94 5.39
N THR A 123 5.46 7.11 4.79
CA THR A 123 6.68 7.70 4.18
C THR A 123 7.80 7.95 5.19
N SER A 124 7.49 8.15 6.46
CA SER A 124 8.47 8.29 7.54
C SER A 124 8.78 6.97 8.26
N GLY A 125 7.90 5.97 8.14
CA GLY A 125 7.96 4.75 8.94
C GLY A 125 7.74 4.96 10.45
N THR A 126 7.34 6.18 10.87
CA THR A 126 7.21 6.56 12.29
C THR A 126 5.79 6.98 12.70
N SER A 127 4.79 6.85 11.81
CA SER A 127 3.40 7.22 12.08
C SER A 127 2.80 6.35 13.19
N PRO A 128 2.45 6.89 14.39
CA PRO A 128 2.04 6.07 15.53
C PRO A 128 0.81 5.23 15.23
N ASN A 129 -0.23 5.80 14.62
CA ASN A 129 -1.47 5.07 14.27
C ASN A 129 -1.25 3.91 13.28
N VAL A 130 -0.30 4.04 12.35
CA VAL A 130 0.05 2.97 11.41
C VAL A 130 0.81 1.86 12.13
N ILE A 131 1.74 2.22 13.02
CA ILE A 131 2.50 1.26 13.84
C ILE A 131 1.57 0.52 14.81
N THR A 132 0.62 1.21 15.44
CA THR A 132 -0.37 0.60 16.35
C THR A 132 -1.27 -0.37 15.59
N ALA A 133 -1.68 -0.03 14.37
CA ALA A 133 -2.43 -0.95 13.50
C ALA A 133 -1.61 -2.19 13.10
N ALA A 134 -0.32 -2.01 12.78
CA ALA A 134 0.57 -3.12 12.46
C ALA A 134 0.67 -4.11 13.63
N LYS A 135 0.89 -3.62 14.85
CA LYS A 135 0.94 -4.44 16.07
C LYS A 135 -0.39 -5.16 16.31
N ALA A 136 -1.52 -4.45 16.22
CA ALA A 136 -2.85 -5.05 16.37
C ALA A 136 -3.10 -6.15 15.31
N GLY A 137 -2.63 -5.96 14.09
CA GLY A 137 -2.69 -6.97 13.03
C GLY A 137 -1.91 -8.23 13.38
N LEU A 138 -0.66 -8.09 13.83
CA LEU A 138 0.18 -9.20 14.26
C LEU A 138 -0.46 -10.01 15.40
N ASP A 139 -1.01 -9.33 16.41
CA ASP A 139 -1.70 -9.96 17.54
C ASP A 139 -2.91 -10.81 17.09
N LEU A 140 -3.56 -10.43 16.00
CA LEU A 140 -4.67 -11.16 15.38
C LEU A 140 -4.21 -12.29 14.43
N GLY A 141 -2.91 -12.40 14.16
CA GLY A 141 -2.36 -13.33 13.18
C GLY A 141 -2.58 -12.89 11.73
N VAL A 142 -2.74 -11.60 11.51
CA VAL A 142 -2.72 -10.97 10.19
C VAL A 142 -1.26 -10.79 9.77
N THR A 143 -0.94 -11.10 8.52
CA THR A 143 0.39 -10.82 7.96
C THR A 143 0.53 -9.33 7.68
N VAL A 144 1.59 -8.71 8.18
CA VAL A 144 1.83 -7.26 8.03
C VAL A 144 2.95 -7.00 7.04
N TRP A 145 2.63 -6.28 5.97
CA TRP A 145 3.59 -5.75 5.00
C TRP A 145 3.67 -4.24 5.11
N ALA A 146 4.87 -3.69 5.07
CA ALA A 146 5.07 -2.25 5.15
C ALA A 146 5.69 -1.67 3.87
N LEU A 147 5.13 -0.56 3.42
CA LEU A 147 5.76 0.35 2.46
C LEU A 147 6.21 1.60 3.22
N THR A 148 7.53 1.81 3.30
CA THR A 148 8.09 2.88 4.13
C THR A 148 9.05 3.78 3.35
N GLY A 149 9.42 4.92 3.95
CA GLY A 149 10.61 5.67 3.56
C GLY A 149 11.88 4.98 4.07
N PRO A 150 13.01 5.72 4.14
CA PRO A 150 14.31 5.13 4.46
C PRO A 150 14.32 4.28 5.73
N ALA A 151 15.00 3.14 5.67
CA ALA A 151 15.27 2.28 6.83
C ALA A 151 16.62 2.68 7.48
N PRO A 152 16.80 2.38 8.79
CA PRO A 152 15.86 1.70 9.68
C PRO A 152 14.72 2.61 10.16
N ASN A 153 13.54 2.05 10.32
CA ASN A 153 12.40 2.77 10.89
C ASN A 153 11.47 1.82 11.70
N PRO A 154 10.68 2.36 12.65
CA PRO A 154 9.86 1.55 13.56
C PRO A 154 8.81 0.67 12.85
N LEU A 155 8.18 1.16 11.77
CA LEU A 155 7.16 0.39 11.07
C LEU A 155 7.78 -0.82 10.35
N ALA A 156 8.90 -0.63 9.66
CA ALA A 156 9.63 -1.74 9.03
C ALA A 156 10.08 -2.79 10.07
N ALA A 157 10.51 -2.32 11.25
CA ALA A 157 11.00 -3.21 12.31
C ALA A 157 9.93 -4.12 12.91
N VAL A 158 8.65 -3.69 12.93
CA VAL A 158 7.55 -4.50 13.49
C VAL A 158 6.81 -5.32 12.43
N SER A 159 7.05 -5.11 11.14
CA SER A 159 6.34 -5.79 10.06
C SER A 159 6.98 -7.13 9.69
N ASP A 160 6.18 -8.09 9.22
CA ASP A 160 6.68 -9.39 8.74
C ASP A 160 7.56 -9.22 7.49
N SER A 161 7.28 -8.21 6.68
CA SER A 161 8.06 -7.85 5.50
C SER A 161 7.91 -6.36 5.21
N ALA A 162 8.98 -5.71 4.76
CA ALA A 162 8.96 -4.30 4.44
C ALA A 162 9.76 -3.99 3.17
N ILE A 163 9.27 -3.03 2.40
CA ILE A 163 10.02 -2.38 1.33
C ILE A 163 10.25 -0.94 1.74
N ALA A 164 11.52 -0.60 1.98
CA ALA A 164 11.95 0.74 2.32
C ALA A 164 12.42 1.47 1.06
N VAL A 165 11.89 2.66 0.84
CA VAL A 165 12.23 3.52 -0.29
C VAL A 165 13.18 4.61 0.20
N ASP A 166 14.41 4.60 -0.28
CA ASP A 166 15.36 5.68 -0.01
C ASP A 166 15.17 6.79 -1.05
N ALA A 167 14.56 7.87 -0.63
CA ALA A 167 14.31 9.04 -1.48
C ALA A 167 14.35 10.34 -0.67
N PRO A 168 14.74 11.47 -1.30
CA PRO A 168 15.02 12.71 -0.58
C PRO A 168 13.77 13.41 -0.02
N THR A 169 12.57 13.08 -0.51
CA THR A 169 11.31 13.71 -0.10
C THR A 169 10.19 12.72 0.10
N ALA A 170 9.26 13.05 1.00
CA ALA A 170 8.04 12.25 1.19
C ALA A 170 7.20 12.12 -0.09
N ALA A 171 7.20 13.14 -0.95
CA ALA A 171 6.51 13.09 -2.24
C ALA A 171 7.10 11.99 -3.14
N THR A 172 8.43 11.96 -3.29
CA THR A 172 9.10 10.92 -4.09
C THR A 172 8.88 9.52 -3.49
N VAL A 173 8.91 9.38 -2.15
CA VAL A 173 8.57 8.11 -1.49
C VAL A 173 7.15 7.67 -1.85
N GLN A 174 6.15 8.58 -1.80
CA GLN A 174 4.77 8.29 -2.17
C GLN A 174 4.64 7.84 -3.63
N GLU A 175 5.26 8.55 -4.55
CA GLU A 175 5.25 8.19 -5.98
C GLU A 175 5.80 6.78 -6.21
N ILE A 176 6.86 6.40 -5.50
CA ILE A 176 7.39 5.04 -5.54
C ILE A 176 6.46 4.02 -4.86
N HIS A 177 5.80 4.39 -3.75
CA HIS A 177 4.78 3.53 -3.14
C HIS A 177 3.66 3.21 -4.14
N LEU A 178 3.20 4.19 -4.92
CA LEU A 178 2.22 3.95 -5.98
C LEU A 178 2.77 3.01 -7.07
N CYS A 179 4.02 3.17 -7.47
CA CYS A 179 4.67 2.23 -8.40
C CYS A 179 4.71 0.80 -7.82
N LEU A 180 5.01 0.64 -6.52
CA LEU A 180 5.03 -0.65 -5.83
C LEU A 180 3.63 -1.26 -5.71
N ILE A 181 2.59 -0.45 -5.50
CA ILE A 181 1.18 -0.89 -5.51
C ILE A 181 0.83 -1.48 -6.88
N HIS A 182 1.16 -0.79 -7.96
CA HIS A 182 0.93 -1.32 -9.31
C HIS A 182 1.76 -2.58 -9.59
N ALA A 183 3.01 -2.63 -9.12
CA ALA A 183 3.85 -3.81 -9.24
C ALA A 183 3.28 -5.01 -8.46
N LEU A 184 2.70 -4.79 -7.27
CA LEU A 184 1.99 -5.81 -6.50
C LEU A 184 0.77 -6.33 -7.25
N CYS A 185 -0.02 -5.44 -7.86
CA CYS A 185 -1.16 -5.85 -8.69
C CYS A 185 -0.72 -6.67 -9.91
N LEU A 186 0.40 -6.30 -10.56
CA LEU A 186 0.99 -7.11 -11.65
C LEU A 186 1.40 -8.50 -11.15
N ALA A 187 2.11 -8.57 -10.03
CA ALA A 187 2.58 -9.82 -9.45
C ALA A 187 1.42 -10.73 -9.00
N LEU A 188 0.34 -10.14 -8.50
CA LEU A 188 -0.90 -10.85 -8.17
C LEU A 188 -1.57 -11.42 -9.43
N ASP A 189 -1.76 -10.60 -10.46
CA ASP A 189 -2.38 -11.04 -11.71
C ASP A 189 -1.56 -12.15 -12.38
N GLU A 190 -0.22 -12.07 -12.32
CA GLU A 190 0.69 -13.13 -12.78
C GLU A 190 0.51 -14.43 -11.97
N ALA A 191 0.49 -14.34 -10.63
CA ALA A 191 0.30 -15.49 -9.75
C ALA A 191 -1.07 -16.18 -9.95
N LEU A 192 -2.08 -15.41 -10.33
CA LEU A 192 -3.43 -15.91 -10.65
C LEU A 192 -3.57 -16.37 -12.10
N GLN A 193 -2.52 -16.26 -12.93
CA GLN A 193 -2.54 -16.56 -14.35
C GLN A 193 -3.62 -15.77 -15.11
N VAL A 194 -3.89 -14.53 -14.68
CA VAL A 194 -4.83 -13.64 -15.36
C VAL A 194 -4.23 -13.25 -16.71
N SER A 195 -4.80 -13.78 -17.77
CA SER A 195 -4.38 -13.47 -19.14
C SER A 195 -5.32 -12.44 -19.78
N ALA A 196 -4.88 -11.81 -20.86
CA ALA A 196 -5.67 -10.87 -21.64
C ALA A 196 -6.86 -11.57 -22.36
N GLN A 197 -7.77 -12.18 -21.63
CA GLN A 197 -9.04 -12.63 -22.18
C GLN A 197 -9.92 -11.40 -22.42
N ARG A 198 -10.52 -11.30 -23.61
CA ARG A 198 -11.50 -10.26 -23.91
C ARG A 198 -12.61 -10.31 -22.87
N PRO A 199 -13.05 -9.16 -22.31
CA PRO A 199 -14.21 -9.15 -21.44
C PRO A 199 -15.38 -9.83 -22.17
N GLN A 200 -15.97 -10.84 -21.56
CA GLN A 200 -17.26 -11.33 -22.04
C GLN A 200 -18.27 -10.19 -21.83
N PRO A 201 -19.03 -9.80 -22.86
CA PRO A 201 -20.10 -8.82 -22.67
C PRO A 201 -21.01 -9.36 -21.57
N LEU A 202 -21.32 -8.49 -20.59
CA LEU A 202 -22.33 -8.78 -19.59
C LEU A 202 -23.57 -9.28 -20.33
N ALA A 203 -23.96 -10.52 -20.08
CA ALA A 203 -25.22 -11.03 -20.58
C ALA A 203 -26.30 -10.05 -20.07
N GLN A 204 -27.03 -9.45 -21.01
CA GLN A 204 -28.14 -8.56 -20.68
C GLN A 204 -29.12 -9.38 -19.84
N LEU A 205 -29.26 -9.01 -18.55
CA LEU A 205 -30.35 -9.44 -17.69
C LEU A 205 -31.62 -8.75 -18.11
#